data_e9b938a54eb6426a79aa8fccfe288c84
#
_entry.id   e9b938a54eb6426a79aa8fccfe288c84
#
_cell.length_a   1.000
_cell.length_b   1.000
_cell.length_c   1.000
_cell.angle_alpha   90.00
_cell.angle_beta   90.00
_cell.angle_gamma   90.00
#
_symmetry.space_group_name_H-M   'P 1'
#
loop_
_entity.id
_entity.type
_entity.pdbx_description
1 polymer ?
#
loop_
_entity_poly.entity_id
_entity_poly.type
_entity_poly.pdbx_seq_one_letter_code
_entity_poly.pdbx_strand_id
1 'polypeptide(L)'
;MSTPAQEERHSRPEKAGTDSQVVGEPIAARMRRWRPLLIATAALAAVALATSLMQPKTSKIPYAIDNPGGNGTQALAQLLRAEDLRVRTVNSVSEAAAAGPGTTVAVVNIGMLTEDQRAALAHSGADITVVGALYQNFDGLTAGMVPQGASATGVLAPHCRDDDAVAAEALAGSRGSVS
;
A
#
# COMPACT_ATOMS: atom_id res chain seq x y z
N MET A 1 -71.58 46.39 -77.36
CA MET A 1 -72.48 45.24 -77.43
C MET A 1 -71.79 44.07 -76.82
N SER A 2 -72.49 43.44 -75.94
CA SER A 2 -72.26 42.07 -75.35
C SER A 2 -71.18 41.95 -74.27
N THR A 3 -71.66 41.97 -73.03
CA THR A 3 -71.14 41.29 -71.89
C THR A 3 -71.14 39.80 -72.09
N PRO A 4 -70.20 39.05 -71.51
CA PRO A 4 -70.66 38.17 -70.45
C PRO A 4 -69.71 37.93 -69.30
N ALA A 5 -70.38 37.75 -68.25
CA ALA A 5 -70.35 36.65 -67.25
C ALA A 5 -69.04 36.40 -66.45
N GLN A 6 -69.17 36.74 -65.20
CA GLN A 6 -68.34 36.40 -64.10
C GLN A 6 -68.52 34.92 -63.78
N GLU A 7 -67.44 34.19 -63.66
CA GLU A 7 -67.38 32.89 -63.09
C GLU A 7 -66.69 32.89 -61.72
N GLU A 8 -67.49 32.77 -60.74
CA GLU A 8 -67.10 32.62 -59.33
C GLU A 8 -66.30 31.32 -59.15
N ARG A 9 -65.03 31.48 -58.90
CA ARG A 9 -64.23 30.32 -58.55
C ARG A 9 -64.18 30.17 -57.04
N HIS A 10 -64.94 29.22 -56.57
CA HIS A 10 -65.08 28.79 -55.24
C HIS A 10 -63.70 28.38 -54.66
N SER A 11 -63.21 29.13 -53.67
CA SER A 11 -62.00 28.84 -52.95
C SER A 11 -62.28 27.70 -51.99
N ARG A 12 -61.68 26.51 -52.25
CA ARG A 12 -61.69 25.38 -51.36
C ARG A 12 -60.74 25.67 -50.26
N PRO A 13 -61.11 25.53 -48.96
CA PRO A 13 -60.18 25.63 -47.85
C PRO A 13 -59.20 24.45 -47.85
N GLU A 14 -57.93 24.79 -48.00
CA GLU A 14 -56.82 23.91 -47.87
C GLU A 14 -56.77 23.36 -46.39
N LYS A 15 -56.97 22.06 -46.25
CA LYS A 15 -56.82 21.40 -44.94
C LYS A 15 -55.40 21.57 -44.48
N ALA A 16 -55.23 22.33 -43.42
CA ALA A 16 -53.99 22.40 -42.64
C ALA A 16 -53.51 20.96 -42.30
N GLY A 17 -52.30 20.67 -42.74
CA GLY A 17 -51.62 19.45 -42.44
C GLY A 17 -51.51 19.23 -40.94
N THR A 18 -51.95 18.09 -40.52
CA THR A 18 -51.78 17.61 -39.14
C THR A 18 -50.28 17.46 -38.86
N ASP A 19 -49.77 18.42 -38.11
CA ASP A 19 -48.42 18.38 -37.58
C ASP A 19 -48.30 17.11 -36.72
N SER A 20 -47.67 16.10 -37.27
CA SER A 20 -47.36 14.88 -36.52
C SER A 20 -46.32 15.23 -35.47
N GLN A 21 -46.77 15.65 -34.31
CA GLN A 21 -45.93 15.71 -33.12
C GLN A 21 -45.37 14.32 -32.89
N VAL A 22 -44.10 14.16 -33.18
CA VAL A 22 -43.32 13.00 -32.72
C VAL A 22 -43.29 13.09 -31.18
N VAL A 23 -44.28 12.46 -30.58
CA VAL A 23 -44.30 12.26 -29.12
C VAL A 23 -43.14 11.36 -28.79
N GLY A 24 -41.98 11.96 -28.54
CA GLY A 24 -40.85 11.22 -27.95
C GLY A 24 -41.31 10.53 -26.68
N GLU A 25 -41.02 9.26 -26.54
CA GLU A 25 -41.32 8.48 -25.32
C GLU A 25 -40.93 9.30 -24.10
N PRO A 26 -41.82 9.44 -23.10
CA PRO A 26 -41.52 10.26 -21.92
C PRO A 26 -40.27 9.70 -21.27
N ILE A 27 -39.33 10.57 -20.95
CA ILE A 27 -38.02 10.25 -20.32
C ILE A 27 -38.18 9.26 -19.15
N ALA A 28 -39.31 9.38 -18.42
CA ALA A 28 -39.68 8.48 -17.34
C ALA A 28 -39.88 7.01 -17.76
N ALA A 29 -40.47 6.76 -18.96
CA ALA A 29 -40.65 5.39 -19.47
C ALA A 29 -39.33 4.77 -19.90
N ARG A 30 -38.44 5.57 -20.50
CA ARG A 30 -37.09 5.17 -20.87
C ARG A 30 -36.24 4.85 -19.62
N MET A 31 -36.34 5.68 -18.58
CA MET A 31 -35.66 5.50 -17.31
C MET A 31 -36.12 4.23 -16.58
N ARG A 32 -37.41 3.89 -16.67
CA ARG A 32 -37.96 2.68 -16.07
C ARG A 32 -37.42 1.40 -16.71
N ARG A 33 -37.13 1.43 -18.00
CA ARG A 33 -36.52 0.32 -18.76
C ARG A 33 -35.07 0.08 -18.38
N TRP A 34 -34.36 1.15 -17.96
CA TRP A 34 -32.94 1.11 -17.59
C TRP A 34 -32.72 0.86 -16.09
N ARG A 35 -33.80 0.88 -15.27
CA ARG A 35 -33.69 0.61 -13.84
C ARG A 35 -32.91 -0.64 -13.47
N PRO A 36 -33.16 -1.82 -14.08
CA PRO A 36 -32.40 -3.03 -13.73
C PRO A 36 -30.92 -2.90 -14.08
N LEU A 37 -30.62 -2.23 -15.20
CA LEU A 37 -29.23 -2.00 -15.59
C LEU A 37 -28.52 -1.03 -14.64
N LEU A 38 -29.20 0.06 -14.22
CA LEU A 38 -28.67 1.02 -13.26
C LEU A 38 -28.42 0.36 -11.89
N ILE A 39 -29.33 -0.49 -11.43
CA ILE A 39 -29.19 -1.23 -10.18
C ILE A 39 -28.00 -2.20 -10.27
N ALA A 40 -27.89 -2.94 -11.38
CA ALA A 40 -26.77 -3.85 -11.60
C ALA A 40 -25.43 -3.12 -11.63
N THR A 41 -25.36 -1.97 -12.32
CA THR A 41 -24.14 -1.15 -12.39
C THR A 41 -23.80 -0.56 -11.02
N ALA A 42 -24.79 -0.08 -10.27
CA ALA A 42 -24.59 0.44 -8.93
C ALA A 42 -24.12 -0.66 -7.96
N ALA A 43 -24.67 -1.87 -8.05
CA ALA A 43 -24.23 -3.01 -7.24
C ALA A 43 -22.79 -3.42 -7.57
N LEU A 44 -22.43 -3.49 -8.86
CA LEU A 44 -21.06 -3.74 -9.29
C LEU A 44 -20.08 -2.66 -8.79
N ALA A 45 -20.46 -1.40 -8.91
CA ALA A 45 -19.65 -0.29 -8.42
C ALA A 45 -19.48 -0.34 -6.88
N ALA A 46 -20.53 -0.70 -6.15
CA ALA A 46 -20.46 -0.86 -4.70
C ALA A 46 -19.53 -2.01 -4.28
N VAL A 47 -19.60 -3.16 -4.98
CA VAL A 47 -18.69 -4.29 -4.76
C VAL A 47 -17.25 -3.91 -5.09
N ALA A 48 -17.01 -3.25 -6.22
CA ALA A 48 -15.68 -2.79 -6.61
C ALA A 48 -15.10 -1.79 -5.60
N LEU A 49 -15.92 -0.89 -5.10
CA LEU A 49 -15.51 0.07 -4.06
C LEU A 49 -15.20 -0.64 -2.74
N ALA A 50 -16.05 -1.57 -2.31
CA ALA A 50 -15.84 -2.35 -1.10
C ALA A 50 -14.57 -3.19 -1.17
N THR A 51 -14.31 -3.87 -2.29
CA THR A 51 -13.08 -4.64 -2.51
C THR A 51 -11.84 -3.73 -2.54
N SER A 52 -11.93 -2.57 -3.17
CA SER A 52 -10.83 -1.59 -3.20
C SER A 52 -10.49 -1.04 -1.80
N LEU A 53 -11.49 -0.81 -0.96
CA LEU A 53 -11.30 -0.36 0.42
C LEU A 53 -10.78 -1.46 1.35
N MET A 54 -11.08 -2.72 1.03
CA MET A 54 -10.60 -3.89 1.80
C MET A 54 -9.23 -4.37 1.36
N GLN A 55 -8.68 -3.87 0.25
CA GLN A 55 -7.33 -4.26 -0.16
C GLN A 55 -6.31 -3.77 0.87
N PRO A 56 -5.52 -4.68 1.47
CA PRO A 56 -4.45 -4.28 2.35
C PRO A 56 -3.47 -3.40 1.56
N LYS A 57 -3.09 -2.27 2.13
CA LYS A 57 -2.05 -1.42 1.55
C LYS A 57 -0.76 -2.21 1.58
N THR A 58 -0.34 -2.69 0.42
CA THR A 58 0.92 -3.40 0.25
C THR A 58 1.94 -2.47 -0.39
N SER A 59 3.14 -2.49 0.15
CA SER A 59 4.29 -1.77 -0.39
C SER A 59 5.18 -2.71 -1.22
N LYS A 60 5.92 -2.15 -2.16
CA LYS A 60 7.02 -2.85 -2.85
C LYS A 60 8.39 -2.39 -2.36
N ILE A 61 8.40 -1.51 -1.36
CA ILE A 61 9.64 -0.99 -0.80
C ILE A 61 10.34 -2.13 -0.04
N PRO A 62 11.63 -2.39 -0.33
CA PRO A 62 12.39 -3.39 0.42
C PRO A 62 12.35 -3.12 1.92
N TYR A 63 12.20 -4.18 2.70
CA TYR A 63 12.13 -4.19 4.17
C TYR A 63 10.94 -3.42 4.79
N ALA A 64 9.99 -2.92 4.00
CA ALA A 64 8.81 -2.31 4.56
C ALA A 64 7.92 -3.35 5.27
N ILE A 65 7.31 -2.95 6.39
CA ILE A 65 6.46 -3.82 7.22
C ILE A 65 5.12 -4.19 6.57
N ASP A 66 4.79 -3.56 5.47
CA ASP A 66 3.60 -3.81 4.63
C ASP A 66 3.97 -4.43 3.27
N ASN A 67 5.24 -4.80 3.07
CA ASN A 67 5.69 -5.50 1.87
C ASN A 67 5.61 -7.02 2.07
N PRO A 68 4.74 -7.74 1.34
CA PRO A 68 4.61 -9.19 1.41
C PRO A 68 5.64 -9.95 0.57
N GLY A 69 6.46 -9.25 -0.21
CA GLY A 69 7.48 -9.87 -1.07
C GLY A 69 8.62 -10.49 -0.27
N GLY A 70 9.42 -11.33 -0.92
CA GLY A 70 10.56 -12.00 -0.29
C GLY A 70 11.66 -11.06 0.28
N ASN A 71 11.63 -9.80 -0.10
CA ASN A 71 12.49 -8.75 0.44
C ASN A 71 11.75 -7.78 1.38
N GLY A 72 10.52 -8.12 1.78
CA GLY A 72 9.73 -7.36 2.76
C GLY A 72 9.77 -7.98 4.14
N THR A 73 9.23 -7.27 5.13
CA THR A 73 9.19 -7.73 6.53
C THR A 73 7.76 -7.92 7.06
N GLN A 74 6.76 -7.99 6.16
CA GLN A 74 5.37 -8.11 6.57
C GLN A 74 5.10 -9.36 7.41
N ALA A 75 5.66 -10.51 7.01
CA ALA A 75 5.46 -11.76 7.73
C ALA A 75 6.02 -11.67 9.16
N LEU A 76 7.24 -11.14 9.33
CA LEU A 76 7.85 -10.89 10.63
C LEU A 76 7.01 -9.93 11.46
N ALA A 77 6.55 -8.82 10.86
CA ALA A 77 5.71 -7.85 11.57
C ALA A 77 4.38 -8.45 12.02
N GLN A 78 3.80 -9.36 11.25
CA GLN A 78 2.56 -10.07 11.61
C GLN A 78 2.82 -11.07 12.74
N LEU A 79 3.92 -11.80 12.67
CA LEU A 79 4.33 -12.74 13.74
C LEU A 79 4.52 -12.00 15.06
N LEU A 80 5.29 -10.91 15.06
CA LEU A 80 5.50 -10.11 16.27
C LEU A 80 4.19 -9.54 16.83
N ARG A 81 3.26 -9.13 15.98
CA ARG A 81 1.94 -8.68 16.42
C ARG A 81 1.06 -9.79 16.98
N ALA A 82 1.23 -11.03 16.50
CA ALA A 82 0.54 -12.19 17.06
C ALA A 82 1.04 -12.54 18.47
N GLU A 83 2.27 -12.12 18.81
CA GLU A 83 2.84 -12.19 20.16
C GLU A 83 2.58 -10.92 20.98
N ASP A 84 1.52 -10.15 20.63
CA ASP A 84 1.11 -8.91 21.31
C ASP A 84 2.15 -7.78 21.30
N LEU A 85 3.17 -7.85 20.43
CA LEU A 85 4.16 -6.80 20.28
C LEU A 85 3.66 -5.70 19.33
N ARG A 86 3.88 -4.45 19.74
CA ARG A 86 3.53 -3.28 18.91
C ARG A 86 4.63 -2.98 17.91
N VAL A 87 4.39 -3.28 16.64
CA VAL A 87 5.32 -3.01 15.54
C VAL A 87 4.87 -1.78 14.77
N ARG A 88 5.76 -0.78 14.65
CA ARG A 88 5.56 0.45 13.87
C ARG A 88 6.79 0.78 13.04
N THR A 89 6.60 1.48 11.94
CA THR A 89 7.69 2.07 11.18
C THR A 89 7.98 3.47 11.69
N VAL A 90 9.26 3.80 11.80
CA VAL A 90 9.75 5.16 12.04
C VAL A 90 10.57 5.62 10.83
N ASN A 91 10.47 6.89 10.47
CA ASN A 91 11.07 7.43 9.26
C ASN A 91 12.20 8.44 9.56
N SER A 92 12.55 8.60 10.82
CA SER A 92 13.65 9.47 11.22
C SER A 92 14.48 8.84 12.35
N VAL A 93 15.76 9.13 12.35
CA VAL A 93 16.68 8.68 13.39
C VAL A 93 16.33 9.31 14.74
N SER A 94 15.88 10.56 14.76
CA SER A 94 15.45 11.24 15.98
C SER A 94 14.25 10.54 16.64
N GLU A 95 13.29 10.06 15.83
CA GLU A 95 12.15 9.31 16.34
C GLU A 95 12.58 7.93 16.85
N ALA A 96 13.50 7.25 16.14
CA ALA A 96 14.04 5.97 16.55
C ALA A 96 14.88 6.10 17.85
N ALA A 97 15.71 7.12 17.97
CA ALA A 97 16.51 7.40 19.15
C ALA A 97 15.66 7.78 20.39
N ALA A 98 14.45 8.28 20.19
CA ALA A 98 13.50 8.55 21.26
C ALA A 98 12.75 7.30 21.76
N ALA A 99 13.02 6.12 21.23
CA ALA A 99 12.31 4.89 21.59
C ALA A 99 12.54 4.47 23.05
N GLY A 100 13.77 4.63 23.56
CA GLY A 100 14.12 4.38 24.96
C GLY A 100 14.16 2.89 25.35
N PRO A 101 14.43 2.62 26.64
CA PRO A 101 14.54 1.26 27.17
C PRO A 101 13.26 0.42 27.00
N GLY A 102 13.41 -0.88 26.81
CA GLY A 102 12.30 -1.81 26.60
C GLY A 102 11.69 -1.74 25.21
N THR A 103 12.38 -1.09 24.29
CA THR A 103 12.00 -1.05 22.87
C THR A 103 13.16 -1.61 22.04
N THR A 104 12.84 -2.45 21.05
CA THR A 104 13.82 -2.90 20.05
C THR A 104 13.67 -2.08 18.78
N VAL A 105 14.76 -1.49 18.33
CA VAL A 105 14.85 -0.73 17.07
C VAL A 105 15.57 -1.58 16.02
N ALA A 106 14.82 -2.06 15.02
CA ALA A 106 15.39 -2.76 13.88
C ALA A 106 15.86 -1.73 12.83
N VAL A 107 17.17 -1.65 12.64
CA VAL A 107 17.80 -0.75 11.67
C VAL A 107 18.14 -1.52 10.41
N VAL A 108 17.51 -1.16 9.32
CA VAL A 108 17.78 -1.74 8.01
C VAL A 108 18.73 -0.83 7.24
N ASN A 109 19.79 -1.41 6.67
CA ASN A 109 20.77 -0.68 5.86
C ASN A 109 21.44 0.46 6.64
N ILE A 110 22.12 0.11 7.74
CA ILE A 110 22.78 1.06 8.65
C ILE A 110 23.82 1.96 7.97
N GLY A 111 24.39 1.53 6.84
CA GLY A 111 25.34 2.32 6.06
C GLY A 111 24.77 3.61 5.46
N MET A 112 23.47 3.77 5.43
CA MET A 112 22.82 5.02 5.02
C MET A 112 22.82 6.10 6.12
N LEU A 113 23.16 5.72 7.35
CA LEU A 113 23.21 6.64 8.49
C LEU A 113 24.60 7.24 8.61
N THR A 114 24.66 8.52 9.03
CA THR A 114 25.92 9.15 9.42
C THR A 114 26.41 8.58 10.75
N GLU A 115 27.69 8.80 11.08
CA GLU A 115 28.26 8.37 12.35
C GLU A 115 27.50 8.98 13.55
N ASP A 116 27.20 10.28 13.50
CA ASP A 116 26.40 10.96 14.55
C ASP A 116 25.00 10.35 14.71
N GLN A 117 24.37 9.94 13.60
CA GLN A 117 23.08 9.29 13.65
C GLN A 117 23.15 7.91 14.29
N ARG A 118 24.20 7.14 13.99
CA ARG A 118 24.46 5.86 14.62
C ARG A 118 24.76 6.00 16.11
N ALA A 119 25.56 7.00 16.47
CA ALA A 119 25.83 7.32 17.86
C ALA A 119 24.57 7.74 18.63
N ALA A 120 23.68 8.52 18.01
CA ALA A 120 22.38 8.86 18.61
C ALA A 120 21.52 7.62 18.90
N LEU A 121 21.51 6.65 18.00
CA LEU A 121 20.84 5.37 18.24
C LEU A 121 21.48 4.57 19.38
N ALA A 122 22.81 4.48 19.41
CA ALA A 122 23.53 3.81 20.49
C ALA A 122 23.25 4.39 21.88
N HIS A 123 22.98 5.70 21.95
CA HIS A 123 22.65 6.38 23.21
C HIS A 123 21.16 6.41 23.55
N SER A 124 20.30 5.81 22.71
CA SER A 124 18.85 5.81 22.93
C SER A 124 18.39 4.97 24.14
N GLY A 125 19.21 4.01 24.58
CA GLY A 125 18.85 3.02 25.58
C GLY A 125 17.90 1.92 25.06
N ALA A 126 17.54 1.95 23.78
CA ALA A 126 16.81 0.88 23.13
C ALA A 126 17.75 -0.26 22.70
N ASP A 127 17.21 -1.47 22.56
CA ASP A 127 17.93 -2.58 21.97
C ASP A 127 18.02 -2.40 20.45
N ILE A 128 19.23 -2.41 19.91
CA ILE A 128 19.44 -2.16 18.48
C ILE A 128 19.71 -3.47 17.75
N THR A 129 18.83 -3.81 16.82
CA THR A 129 19.02 -4.95 15.92
C THR A 129 19.33 -4.43 14.52
N VAL A 130 20.49 -4.79 13.97
CA VAL A 130 20.90 -4.40 12.61
C VAL A 130 20.58 -5.51 11.62
N VAL A 131 19.84 -5.17 10.58
CA VAL A 131 19.46 -6.11 9.50
C VAL A 131 20.18 -5.72 8.20
N GLY A 132 20.79 -6.71 7.54
CA GLY A 132 21.51 -6.48 6.29
C GLY A 132 22.87 -5.82 6.50
N ALA A 133 23.56 -6.19 7.55
CA ALA A 133 24.85 -5.59 7.98
C ALA A 133 26.07 -5.92 7.13
N LEU A 134 25.91 -6.66 6.03
CA LEU A 134 27.02 -7.09 5.18
C LEU A 134 27.76 -5.89 4.57
N TYR A 135 29.06 -5.80 4.80
CA TYR A 135 29.93 -4.69 4.35
C TYR A 135 29.52 -3.29 4.85
N GLN A 136 28.75 -3.22 5.94
CA GLN A 136 28.34 -1.92 6.49
C GLN A 136 29.34 -1.42 7.54
N ASN A 137 29.38 -0.10 7.71
CA ASN A 137 30.19 0.52 8.77
C ASN A 137 29.35 0.68 10.04
N PHE A 138 29.89 0.26 11.19
CA PHE A 138 29.26 0.33 12.50
C PHE A 138 29.81 1.45 13.39
N ASP A 139 30.76 2.28 12.88
CA ASP A 139 31.31 3.37 13.65
C ASP A 139 30.21 4.26 14.24
N GLY A 140 30.33 4.62 15.49
CA GLY A 140 29.32 5.36 16.25
C GLY A 140 28.22 4.48 16.90
N LEU A 141 27.89 3.32 16.35
CA LEU A 141 26.93 2.41 16.98
C LEU A 141 27.60 1.51 18.03
N THR A 142 28.70 0.91 17.68
CA THR A 142 29.48 0.03 18.56
C THR A 142 30.95 0.12 18.19
N ALA A 143 31.81 0.02 19.22
CA ALA A 143 33.26 0.03 19.01
C ALA A 143 33.76 -1.38 18.70
N GLY A 144 34.59 -1.51 17.64
CA GLY A 144 35.35 -2.72 17.35
C GLY A 144 34.60 -3.82 16.61
N MET A 145 33.34 -3.61 16.21
CA MET A 145 32.64 -4.57 15.37
C MET A 145 32.99 -4.35 13.90
N VAL A 146 33.60 -5.32 13.26
CA VAL A 146 34.04 -5.23 11.87
C VAL A 146 33.33 -6.30 11.04
N PRO A 147 32.63 -5.91 9.96
CA PRO A 147 32.04 -6.86 9.04
C PRO A 147 33.11 -7.70 8.33
N GLN A 148 33.02 -9.01 8.40
CA GLN A 148 33.98 -9.97 7.83
C GLN A 148 33.53 -10.49 6.45
N GLY A 149 32.46 -9.96 5.90
CA GLY A 149 31.94 -10.39 4.62
C GLY A 149 30.99 -11.58 4.70
N ALA A 150 30.89 -12.36 3.62
CA ALA A 150 29.97 -13.49 3.58
C ALA A 150 30.53 -14.68 4.38
N SER A 151 29.75 -15.20 5.31
CA SER A 151 30.03 -16.45 5.98
C SER A 151 29.52 -17.65 5.18
N ALA A 152 29.92 -18.86 5.62
CA ALA A 152 29.44 -20.10 5.04
C ALA A 152 27.90 -20.18 5.12
N THR A 153 27.27 -20.69 4.07
CA THR A 153 25.86 -20.99 4.05
C THR A 153 25.56 -22.22 4.88
N GLY A 154 24.59 -22.15 5.76
CA GLY A 154 24.19 -23.29 6.59
C GLY A 154 23.35 -22.88 7.79
N VAL A 155 23.09 -23.83 8.63
CA VAL A 155 22.49 -23.60 9.94
C VAL A 155 23.63 -23.26 10.91
N LEU A 156 23.54 -22.09 11.53
CA LEU A 156 24.54 -21.62 12.50
C LEU A 156 23.97 -21.74 13.90
N ALA A 157 24.66 -22.49 14.76
CA ALA A 157 24.37 -22.51 16.18
C ALA A 157 24.94 -21.24 16.84
N PRO A 158 24.33 -20.76 17.94
CA PRO A 158 24.87 -19.66 18.70
C PRO A 158 26.21 -20.05 19.37
N HIS A 159 27.22 -19.20 19.17
CA HIS A 159 28.52 -19.35 19.83
C HIS A 159 28.75 -18.26 20.90
N CYS A 160 27.65 -17.75 21.46
CA CYS A 160 27.65 -16.73 22.51
C CYS A 160 26.84 -17.22 23.72
N ARG A 161 26.86 -16.45 24.81
CA ARG A 161 26.09 -16.69 26.04
C ARG A 161 24.89 -15.79 26.19
N ASP A 162 24.48 -15.16 25.12
CA ASP A 162 23.28 -14.35 25.08
C ASP A 162 22.04 -15.25 25.15
N ASP A 163 21.18 -15.01 26.13
CA ASP A 163 20.03 -15.85 26.42
C ASP A 163 19.05 -15.91 25.23
N ASP A 164 18.86 -14.85 24.50
CA ASP A 164 17.98 -14.81 23.34
C ASP A 164 18.57 -15.62 22.18
N ALA A 165 19.87 -15.51 21.96
CA ALA A 165 20.56 -16.30 20.95
C ALA A 165 20.55 -17.80 21.29
N VAL A 166 20.71 -18.17 22.57
CA VAL A 166 20.61 -19.53 23.02
C VAL A 166 19.19 -20.08 22.89
N ALA A 167 18.17 -19.26 23.19
CA ALA A 167 16.77 -19.63 23.04
C ALA A 167 16.35 -19.80 21.58
N ALA A 168 17.00 -19.09 20.65
CA ALA A 168 16.77 -19.25 19.23
C ALA A 168 17.35 -20.55 18.65
N GLU A 169 18.22 -21.28 19.41
CA GLU A 169 18.87 -22.56 19.06
C GLU A 169 19.75 -22.49 17.80
N ALA A 170 19.23 -21.97 16.69
CA ALA A 170 19.97 -21.89 15.44
C ALA A 170 19.43 -20.82 14.49
N LEU A 171 20.29 -20.29 13.65
CA LEU A 171 19.95 -19.36 12.57
C LEU A 171 20.23 -20.01 11.21
N ALA A 172 19.19 -20.10 10.38
CA ALA A 172 19.31 -20.62 9.02
C ALA A 172 19.25 -19.50 7.98
N GLY A 173 19.97 -19.67 6.86
CA GLY A 173 19.92 -18.75 5.73
C GLY A 173 20.61 -17.41 5.98
N SER A 174 21.40 -17.28 7.06
CA SER A 174 22.19 -16.07 7.32
C SER A 174 23.31 -15.91 6.27
N ARG A 175 23.61 -14.65 5.97
CA ARG A 175 24.74 -14.26 5.12
C ARG A 175 25.51 -13.14 5.82
N GLY A 176 26.80 -13.30 5.92
CA GLY A 176 27.65 -12.32 6.56
C GLY A 176 28.07 -12.71 7.96
N SER A 177 29.18 -12.16 8.41
CA SER A 177 29.73 -12.33 9.76
C SER A 177 30.36 -11.02 10.21
N VAL A 178 30.50 -10.90 11.52
CA VAL A 178 31.21 -9.78 12.18
C VAL A 178 32.22 -10.34 13.16
N SER A 179 33.27 -9.60 13.42
CA SER A 179 34.27 -9.92 14.44
C SER A 179 34.50 -8.74 15.37
#